data_af3de7e6d00fda7bcba73b37eda03969
#
_entry.id   af3de7e6d00fda7bcba73b37eda03969
#
_cell.length_a   1.000
_cell.length_b   1.000
_cell.length_c   1.000
_cell.angle_alpha   90.00
_cell.angle_beta   90.00
_cell.angle_gamma   90.00
#
_symmetry.space_group_name_H-M   'P 1'
#
loop_
_entity.id
_entity.type
_entity.pdbx_description
1 polymer ?
#
loop_
_entity_poly.entity_id
_entity_poly.type
_entity_poly.pdbx_seq_one_letter_code
_entity_poly.pdbx_strand_id
1 'polypeptide(L)'
;MPNKSPSVEDEITQVERRWVQAHRDIDLATIDEILAEDYSQIRDDGVVVGKSETIQSYRSGKRRWDHANSDEHRIRVFGDVAILVGRWIGRGENDGLRFGYTARFMSVYVRCSGAWQLVADQSTPLSE
;
A
#
# COMPACT_ATOMS: atom_id res chain seq x y z
N MET A 1 -3.19 -13.13 32.86
CA MET A 1 -4.04 -12.72 31.73
C MET A 1 -3.57 -13.41 30.47
N PRO A 2 -4.44 -14.15 29.82
CA PRO A 2 -4.04 -14.71 28.55
C PRO A 2 -3.81 -13.60 27.53
N ASN A 3 -2.74 -13.72 26.74
CA ASN A 3 -2.49 -12.82 25.66
C ASN A 3 -3.56 -13.03 24.59
N LYS A 4 -4.21 -11.96 24.19
CA LYS A 4 -5.15 -12.04 23.08
C LYS A 4 -4.35 -12.09 21.79
N SER A 5 -4.74 -12.98 20.90
CA SER A 5 -4.23 -12.94 19.52
C SER A 5 -4.62 -11.59 18.90
N PRO A 6 -3.79 -11.03 18.02
CA PRO A 6 -4.17 -9.83 17.31
C PRO A 6 -5.48 -10.04 16.56
N SER A 7 -6.33 -9.05 16.54
CA SER A 7 -7.53 -9.09 15.70
C SER A 7 -7.10 -9.02 14.23
N VAL A 8 -7.99 -9.41 13.33
CA VAL A 8 -7.71 -9.28 11.90
C VAL A 8 -7.46 -7.82 11.54
N GLU A 9 -8.20 -6.91 12.15
CA GLU A 9 -7.99 -5.48 11.92
C GLU A 9 -6.59 -5.05 12.34
N ASP A 10 -6.07 -5.56 13.45
CA ASP A 10 -4.69 -5.30 13.88
C ASP A 10 -3.70 -5.85 12.86
N GLU A 11 -3.95 -7.04 12.33
CA GLU A 11 -3.08 -7.65 11.32
C GLU A 11 -3.03 -6.78 10.06
N ILE A 12 -4.19 -6.28 9.62
CA ILE A 12 -4.26 -5.41 8.44
C ILE A 12 -3.54 -4.08 8.71
N THR A 13 -3.72 -3.51 9.90
CA THR A 13 -3.00 -2.29 10.27
C THR A 13 -1.49 -2.51 10.23
N GLN A 14 -1.01 -3.67 10.68
CA GLN A 14 0.42 -3.97 10.67
C GLN A 14 0.96 -4.16 9.27
N VAL A 15 0.24 -4.86 8.38
CA VAL A 15 0.72 -5.02 7.01
C VAL A 15 0.71 -3.68 6.28
N GLU A 16 -0.26 -2.81 6.57
CA GLU A 16 -0.29 -1.47 5.99
C GLU A 16 0.91 -0.63 6.46
N ARG A 17 1.28 -0.73 7.73
CA ARG A 17 2.48 -0.04 8.25
C ARG A 17 3.74 -0.53 7.56
N ARG A 18 3.86 -1.84 7.34
CA ARG A 18 4.99 -2.40 6.60
C ARG A 18 5.01 -1.89 5.16
N TRP A 19 3.84 -1.77 4.54
CA TRP A 19 3.68 -1.23 3.19
C TRP A 19 4.18 0.22 3.11
N VAL A 20 3.75 1.06 4.05
CA VAL A 20 4.18 2.47 4.13
C VAL A 20 5.70 2.55 4.32
N GLN A 21 6.24 1.78 5.26
CA GLN A 21 7.67 1.80 5.54
C GLN A 21 8.50 1.32 4.35
N ALA A 22 8.00 0.30 3.65
CA ALA A 22 8.67 -0.21 2.45
C ALA A 22 8.72 0.83 1.34
N HIS A 23 7.70 1.69 1.24
CA HIS A 23 7.72 2.80 0.29
C HIS A 23 8.78 3.83 0.66
N ARG A 24 8.82 4.23 1.93
CA ARG A 24 9.81 5.20 2.40
C ARG A 24 11.23 4.75 2.13
N ASP A 25 11.50 3.48 2.39
CA ASP A 25 12.84 2.90 2.28
C ASP A 25 13.15 2.38 0.89
N ILE A 26 12.18 2.35 -0.01
CA ILE A 26 12.25 1.66 -1.31
C ILE A 26 12.74 0.22 -1.07
N ASP A 27 12.11 -0.45 -0.11
CA ASP A 27 12.44 -1.84 0.26
C ASP A 27 11.72 -2.79 -0.67
N LEU A 28 12.38 -3.11 -1.78
CA LEU A 28 11.78 -3.91 -2.84
C LEU A 28 11.46 -5.35 -2.38
N ALA A 29 12.25 -5.90 -1.48
CA ALA A 29 11.98 -7.25 -0.97
C ALA A 29 10.67 -7.30 -0.20
N THR A 30 10.40 -6.30 0.66
CA THR A 30 9.15 -6.23 1.40
C THR A 30 7.98 -5.93 0.48
N ILE A 31 8.14 -5.05 -0.50
CA ILE A 31 7.10 -4.75 -1.48
C ILE A 31 6.75 -6.02 -2.26
N ASP A 32 7.75 -6.79 -2.69
CA ASP A 32 7.54 -8.05 -3.40
C ASP A 32 6.77 -9.06 -2.53
N GLU A 33 7.09 -9.13 -1.26
CA GLU A 33 6.42 -10.04 -0.33
C GLU A 33 4.95 -9.67 -0.12
N ILE A 34 4.64 -8.38 0.01
CA ILE A 34 3.28 -7.91 0.28
C ILE A 34 2.39 -8.02 -0.96
N LEU A 35 2.92 -7.74 -2.15
CA LEU A 35 2.14 -7.79 -3.38
C LEU A 35 1.86 -9.23 -3.80
N ALA A 36 0.59 -9.56 -4.02
CA ALA A 36 0.19 -10.84 -4.57
C ALA A 36 0.67 -10.94 -6.02
N GLU A 37 0.89 -12.17 -6.50
CA GLU A 37 1.35 -12.39 -7.88
C GLU A 37 0.40 -11.78 -8.91
N ASP A 38 -0.91 -11.82 -8.64
CA ASP A 38 -1.93 -11.27 -9.54
C ASP A 38 -2.37 -9.86 -9.14
N TYR A 39 -1.56 -9.14 -8.37
CA TYR A 39 -1.83 -7.79 -7.95
C TYR A 39 -2.15 -6.88 -9.15
N SER A 40 -3.12 -6.00 -8.98
CA SER A 40 -3.39 -4.94 -9.95
C SER A 40 -3.68 -3.62 -9.23
N GLN A 41 -3.23 -2.53 -9.85
CA GLN A 41 -3.47 -1.18 -9.37
C GLN A 41 -4.09 -0.37 -10.51
N ILE A 42 -5.11 0.40 -10.19
CA ILE A 42 -5.64 1.38 -11.13
C ILE A 42 -5.01 2.73 -10.74
N ARG A 43 -4.25 3.28 -11.65
CA ARG A 43 -3.60 4.57 -11.45
C ARG A 43 -4.61 5.69 -11.64
N ASP A 44 -4.25 6.90 -11.21
CA ASP A 44 -5.12 8.07 -11.33
C ASP A 44 -5.38 8.46 -12.79
N ASP A 45 -4.54 8.01 -13.74
CA ASP A 45 -4.77 8.19 -15.18
C ASP A 45 -5.62 7.06 -15.78
N GLY A 46 -6.10 6.12 -14.97
CA GLY A 46 -6.94 5.02 -15.42
C GLY A 46 -6.16 3.81 -15.94
N VAL A 47 -4.85 3.87 -15.99
CA VAL A 47 -4.02 2.76 -16.48
C VAL A 47 -3.94 1.68 -15.39
N VAL A 48 -4.12 0.43 -15.79
CA VAL A 48 -3.99 -0.72 -14.89
C VAL A 48 -2.57 -1.25 -14.99
N VAL A 49 -1.89 -1.40 -13.86
CA VAL A 49 -0.54 -1.95 -13.78
C VAL A 49 -0.54 -3.12 -12.83
N GLY A 50 0.37 -4.07 -13.06
CA GLY A 50 0.53 -5.25 -12.23
C GLY A 50 1.73 -5.17 -11.30
N LYS A 51 2.03 -6.30 -10.66
CA LYS A 51 3.12 -6.39 -9.68
C LYS A 51 4.48 -6.05 -10.28
N SER A 52 4.82 -6.65 -11.43
CA SER A 52 6.13 -6.42 -12.06
C SER A 52 6.33 -4.95 -12.40
N GLU A 53 5.32 -4.32 -12.98
CA GLU A 53 5.39 -2.91 -13.38
C GLU A 53 5.55 -2.01 -12.16
N THR A 54 4.85 -2.32 -11.07
CA THR A 54 4.93 -1.56 -9.83
C THR A 54 6.34 -1.64 -9.24
N ILE A 55 6.89 -2.84 -9.13
CA ILE A 55 8.25 -3.04 -8.60
C ILE A 55 9.27 -2.35 -9.51
N GLN A 56 9.12 -2.49 -10.82
CA GLN A 56 10.04 -1.88 -11.78
C GLN A 56 10.08 -0.35 -11.64
N SER A 57 8.93 0.27 -11.36
CA SER A 57 8.86 1.72 -11.18
C SER A 57 9.69 2.20 -10.00
N TYR A 58 9.81 1.40 -8.95
CA TYR A 58 10.66 1.72 -7.79
C TYR A 58 12.12 1.38 -8.02
N ARG A 59 12.41 0.33 -8.82
CA ARG A 59 13.77 -0.11 -9.10
C ARG A 59 14.56 0.92 -9.90
N SER A 60 13.88 1.83 -10.58
CA SER A 60 14.56 2.87 -11.37
C SER A 60 15.49 3.74 -10.53
N GLY A 61 15.29 3.78 -9.20
CA GLY A 61 16.14 4.55 -8.29
C GLY A 61 15.93 6.05 -8.34
N LYS A 62 14.94 6.53 -9.08
CA LYS A 62 14.70 7.97 -9.29
C LYS A 62 13.76 8.56 -8.24
N ARG A 63 13.01 7.71 -7.52
CA ARG A 63 12.03 8.17 -6.54
C ARG A 63 12.62 8.14 -5.15
N ARG A 64 12.42 9.22 -4.41
CA ARG A 64 12.76 9.31 -2.99
C ARG A 64 11.59 9.91 -2.26
N TRP A 65 11.24 9.31 -1.12
CA TRP A 65 10.17 9.80 -0.26
C TRP A 65 10.79 10.57 0.91
N ASP A 66 10.38 11.82 1.12
CA ASP A 66 10.69 12.57 2.34
C ASP A 66 9.63 12.31 3.41
N HIS A 67 8.40 12.04 2.98
CA HIS A 67 7.30 11.71 3.87
C HIS A 67 6.36 10.76 3.14
N ALA A 68 5.97 9.70 3.83
CA ALA A 68 4.94 8.78 3.36
C ALA A 68 4.19 8.29 4.59
N ASN A 69 2.88 8.41 4.58
CA ASN A 69 2.04 7.99 5.69
C ASN A 69 0.66 7.60 5.21
N SER A 70 0.02 6.76 5.99
CA SER A 70 -1.33 6.29 5.73
C SER A 70 -2.12 6.42 7.02
N ASP A 71 -3.26 7.07 6.99
CA ASP A 71 -4.10 7.31 8.16
C ASP A 71 -5.58 7.27 7.79
N GLU A 72 -6.43 7.63 8.73
CA GLU A 72 -7.89 7.65 8.56
C GLU A 72 -8.43 6.30 8.08
N HIS A 73 -7.92 5.22 8.66
CA HIS A 73 -8.22 3.87 8.23
C HIS A 73 -9.63 3.44 8.61
N ARG A 74 -10.31 2.80 7.65
CA ARG A 74 -11.56 2.10 7.86
C ARG A 74 -11.41 0.70 7.28
N ILE A 75 -11.51 -0.31 8.14
CA ILE A 75 -11.22 -1.71 7.78
C ILE A 75 -12.50 -2.52 7.88
N ARG A 76 -12.80 -3.29 6.82
CA ARG A 76 -13.90 -4.25 6.81
C ARG A 76 -13.32 -5.63 6.48
N VAL A 77 -13.75 -6.64 7.23
CA VAL A 77 -13.21 -8.00 7.11
C VAL A 77 -14.31 -8.96 6.67
N PHE A 78 -14.01 -9.74 5.67
CA PHE A 78 -14.91 -10.76 5.11
C PHE A 78 -14.14 -12.07 4.98
N GLY A 79 -14.04 -12.84 6.08
CA GLY A 79 -13.24 -14.08 6.07
C GLY A 79 -11.78 -13.81 5.79
N ASP A 80 -11.28 -14.34 4.70
CA ASP A 80 -9.88 -14.17 4.26
C ASP A 80 -9.68 -12.94 3.36
N VAL A 81 -10.64 -12.03 3.32
CA VAL A 81 -10.57 -10.80 2.53
C VAL A 81 -10.77 -9.61 3.46
N ALA A 82 -9.96 -8.58 3.32
CA ALA A 82 -10.13 -7.34 4.06
C ALA A 82 -10.05 -6.17 3.09
N ILE A 83 -10.90 -5.17 3.31
CA ILE A 83 -10.92 -3.94 2.53
C ILE A 83 -10.49 -2.81 3.47
N LEU A 84 -9.47 -2.09 3.07
CA LEU A 84 -8.93 -0.95 3.81
C LEU A 84 -9.16 0.31 2.99
N VAL A 85 -9.94 1.25 3.53
CA VAL A 85 -10.06 2.58 2.97
C VAL A 85 -9.28 3.53 3.87
N GLY A 86 -8.47 4.39 3.29
CA GLY A 86 -7.66 5.30 4.06
C GLY A 86 -7.26 6.55 3.28
N ARG A 87 -6.36 7.31 3.89
CA ARG A 87 -5.76 8.49 3.27
C ARG A 87 -4.26 8.29 3.19
N TRP A 88 -3.69 8.54 2.03
CA TRP A 88 -2.26 8.48 1.79
C TRP A 88 -1.72 9.91 1.66
N ILE A 89 -0.60 10.18 2.32
CA ILE A 89 0.10 11.45 2.25
C ILE A 89 1.52 11.16 1.79
N GLY A 90 1.91 11.72 0.65
CA GLY A 90 3.24 11.49 0.09
C GLY A 90 3.91 12.77 -0.31
N ARG A 91 5.21 12.90 -0.02
CA ARG A 91 6.07 14.00 -0.46
C ARG A 91 7.44 13.45 -0.75
N GLY A 92 8.09 14.02 -1.74
CA GLY A 92 9.44 13.60 -2.09
C GLY A 92 9.87 14.14 -3.43
N GLU A 93 10.71 13.37 -4.10
CA GLU A 93 11.22 13.70 -5.42
C GLU A 93 11.14 12.48 -6.32
N ASN A 94 10.88 12.74 -7.60
CA ASN A 94 10.97 11.73 -8.63
C ASN A 94 11.72 12.34 -9.81
N ASP A 95 12.89 11.78 -10.11
CA ASP A 95 13.75 12.26 -11.20
C ASP A 95 14.06 13.77 -11.08
N GLY A 96 14.35 14.21 -9.84
CA GLY A 96 14.70 15.59 -9.56
C GLY A 96 13.51 16.54 -9.41
N LEU A 97 12.30 16.10 -9.70
CA LEU A 97 11.09 16.91 -9.57
C LEU A 97 10.41 16.63 -8.24
N ARG A 98 10.14 17.68 -7.50
CA ARG A 98 9.45 17.54 -6.22
C ARG A 98 7.97 17.24 -6.44
N PHE A 99 7.43 16.38 -5.58
CA PHE A 99 5.99 16.09 -5.57
C PHE A 99 5.46 16.13 -4.14
N GLY A 100 4.17 16.40 -4.04
CA GLY A 100 3.44 16.32 -2.77
C GLY A 100 1.96 16.16 -3.08
N TYR A 101 1.33 15.20 -2.42
CA TYR A 101 -0.08 14.94 -2.67
C TYR A 101 -0.71 14.21 -1.50
N THR A 102 -2.04 14.30 -1.42
CA THR A 102 -2.88 13.45 -0.59
C THR A 102 -3.87 12.73 -1.48
N ALA A 103 -4.18 11.51 -1.10
CA ALA A 103 -5.10 10.69 -1.88
C ALA A 103 -5.99 9.87 -0.96
N ARG A 104 -7.22 9.63 -1.39
CA ARG A 104 -8.10 8.63 -0.78
C ARG A 104 -7.86 7.33 -1.50
N PHE A 105 -7.62 6.25 -0.75
CA PHE A 105 -7.33 4.97 -1.39
C PHE A 105 -8.24 3.87 -0.85
N MET A 106 -8.39 2.84 -1.67
CA MET A 106 -9.01 1.58 -1.27
C MET A 106 -8.05 0.45 -1.63
N SER A 107 -7.74 -0.38 -0.65
CA SER A 107 -6.86 -1.53 -0.82
C SER A 107 -7.63 -2.79 -0.46
N VAL A 108 -7.41 -3.86 -1.23
CA VAL A 108 -7.98 -5.17 -0.96
C VAL A 108 -6.85 -6.11 -0.59
N TYR A 109 -6.91 -6.65 0.61
CA TYR A 109 -5.97 -7.66 1.12
C TYR A 109 -6.64 -9.02 1.15
N VAL A 110 -5.90 -10.07 0.82
CA VAL A 110 -6.36 -11.45 0.88
C VAL A 110 -5.36 -12.25 1.70
N ARG A 111 -5.87 -13.09 2.60
CA ARG A 111 -5.01 -13.96 3.40
C ARG A 111 -4.80 -15.27 2.65
N CYS A 112 -3.55 -15.53 2.30
CA CYS A 112 -3.12 -16.76 1.64
C CYS A 112 -2.01 -17.39 2.47
N SER A 113 -2.16 -18.67 2.82
CA SER A 113 -1.15 -19.41 3.58
C SER A 113 -0.71 -18.68 4.86
N GLY A 114 -1.68 -18.08 5.56
CA GLY A 114 -1.44 -17.40 6.84
C GLY A 114 -0.90 -15.99 6.74
N ALA A 115 -0.67 -15.46 5.54
CA ALA A 115 -0.15 -14.11 5.34
C ALA A 115 -1.13 -13.27 4.52
N TRP A 116 -1.27 -12.01 4.92
CA TRP A 116 -2.09 -11.06 4.17
C TRP A 116 -1.27 -10.47 3.03
N GLN A 117 -1.83 -10.52 1.83
CA GLN A 117 -1.21 -9.94 0.64
C GLN A 117 -2.15 -8.94 0.00
N LEU A 118 -1.57 -7.91 -0.58
CA LEU A 118 -2.31 -6.87 -1.30
C LEU A 118 -2.59 -7.36 -2.71
N VAL A 119 -3.87 -7.47 -3.08
CA VAL A 119 -4.26 -7.98 -4.40
C VAL A 119 -4.73 -6.88 -5.34
N ALA A 120 -5.21 -5.76 -4.79
CA ALA A 120 -5.70 -4.65 -5.62
C ALA A 120 -5.72 -3.38 -4.82
N ASP A 121 -5.44 -2.26 -5.48
CA ASP A 121 -5.68 -0.95 -4.86
C ASP A 121 -5.95 0.10 -5.93
N GLN A 122 -6.52 1.21 -5.45
CA GLN A 122 -6.77 2.38 -6.26
C GLN A 122 -6.68 3.61 -5.37
N SER A 123 -6.08 4.66 -5.90
CA SER A 123 -6.00 5.94 -5.22
C SER A 123 -6.63 7.03 -6.06
N THR A 124 -7.28 7.97 -5.39
CA THR A 124 -7.85 9.15 -6.03
C THR A 124 -7.27 10.38 -5.34
N PRO A 125 -6.63 11.29 -6.08
CA PRO A 125 -6.11 12.51 -5.47
C PRO A 125 -7.20 13.33 -4.81
N LEU A 126 -6.86 13.93 -3.67
CA LEU A 126 -7.77 14.80 -2.94
C LEU A 126 -7.43 16.25 -3.29
N SER A 127 -8.46 17.02 -3.56
CA SER A 127 -8.33 18.46 -3.74
C SER A 127 -8.04 19.13 -2.40
N GLU A 128 -7.21 20.13 -2.42
CA GLU A 128 -6.97 20.96 -1.24
C GLU A 128 -7.97 22.09 -1.14
#